data_c41a9727e26c83012320f6b28ef49a05
#
_entry.id   c41a9727e26c83012320f6b28ef49a05
#
_cell.length_a   1.000
_cell.length_b   1.000
_cell.length_c   1.000
_cell.angle_alpha   90.00
_cell.angle_beta   90.00
_cell.angle_gamma   90.00
#
_symmetry.space_group_name_H-M   'P 1'
#
loop_
_entity.id
_entity.type
_entity.pdbx_description
1 polymer ?
#
loop_
_entity_poly.entity_id
_entity_poly.type
_entity_poly.pdbx_seq_one_letter_code
_entity_poly.pdbx_strand_id
1 'polypeptide(L)'
;MKFKAIVFDMDGVLVDSERFHSKVLDNFLVESGIDASHLTPKDFVGSVLKDMWPKVLRDEFTEARAAQVHQDFLDYDAQFPIPYKELLLPGVTDALKTFSEKGYKMAVASSSRRHEIAEVLDTHDLRQYFEFFLSGQDEFEQSKPNPAIYLAAMGKLGVEPSETLIIEDSHYGIMAGKAAGATVWAVKDNYFGINQEQADRFIETLTDAKNLLAESE
;
A
#
# COMPACT_ATOMS: atom_id res chain seq x y z
N MET A 1 -6.41 19.60 -18.44
CA MET A 1 -6.21 18.64 -17.31
C MET A 1 -5.38 19.28 -16.22
N LYS A 2 -5.80 19.18 -14.96
CA LYS A 2 -5.03 19.68 -13.79
C LYS A 2 -3.78 18.83 -13.56
N PHE A 3 -3.89 17.50 -13.71
CA PHE A 3 -2.79 16.55 -13.52
C PHE A 3 -2.27 16.04 -14.87
N LYS A 4 -0.97 15.78 -14.94
CA LYS A 4 -0.29 15.14 -16.08
C LYS A 4 0.12 13.71 -15.77
N ALA A 5 0.29 13.40 -14.49
CA ALA A 5 0.68 12.07 -14.02
C ALA A 5 -0.15 11.61 -12.84
N ILE A 6 -0.27 10.27 -12.71
CA ILE A 6 -0.84 9.60 -11.57
C ILE A 6 0.18 8.57 -11.07
N VAL A 7 0.57 8.67 -9.81
CA VAL A 7 1.43 7.69 -9.15
C VAL A 7 0.59 6.90 -8.17
N PHE A 8 0.63 5.58 -8.28
CA PHE A 8 -0.17 4.68 -7.46
C PHE A 8 0.69 3.99 -6.41
N ASP A 9 0.21 3.88 -5.20
CA ASP A 9 0.61 2.79 -4.34
C ASP A 9 0.05 1.47 -4.89
N MET A 10 0.48 0.33 -4.35
CA MET A 10 0.03 -0.99 -4.79
C MET A 10 -0.93 -1.62 -3.80
N ASP A 11 -0.47 -1.81 -2.57
CA ASP A 11 -1.21 -2.51 -1.52
C ASP A 11 -2.33 -1.60 -1.00
N GLY A 12 -3.58 -2.09 -0.95
CA GLY A 12 -4.74 -1.27 -0.62
C GLY A 12 -5.23 -0.32 -1.73
N VAL A 13 -4.50 -0.20 -2.85
CA VAL A 13 -4.87 0.65 -4.00
C VAL A 13 -5.13 -0.16 -5.27
N LEU A 14 -4.24 -1.08 -5.62
CA LEU A 14 -4.40 -1.97 -6.78
C LEU A 14 -4.87 -3.36 -6.34
N VAL A 15 -4.35 -3.87 -5.22
CA VAL A 15 -4.67 -5.18 -4.65
C VAL A 15 -4.99 -5.09 -3.16
N ASP A 16 -5.88 -5.96 -2.66
CA ASP A 16 -6.28 -6.06 -1.24
C ASP A 16 -5.39 -7.07 -0.49
N SER A 17 -4.08 -6.81 -0.45
CA SER A 17 -3.10 -7.68 0.21
C SER A 17 -3.07 -7.51 1.73
N GLU A 18 -3.38 -6.32 2.25
CA GLU A 18 -3.38 -6.02 3.68
C GLU A 18 -4.36 -6.90 4.48
N ARG A 19 -5.55 -7.14 3.93
CA ARG A 19 -6.53 -8.05 4.58
C ARG A 19 -6.05 -9.49 4.58
N PHE A 20 -5.34 -9.91 3.55
CA PHE A 20 -4.74 -11.24 3.51
C PHE A 20 -3.69 -11.40 4.60
N HIS A 21 -2.75 -10.47 4.71
CA HIS A 21 -1.73 -10.47 5.76
C HIS A 21 -2.32 -10.42 7.17
N SER A 22 -3.32 -9.57 7.41
CA SER A 22 -4.03 -9.50 8.68
C SER A 22 -4.64 -10.85 9.04
N LYS A 23 -5.29 -11.53 8.09
CA LYS A 23 -5.91 -12.83 8.32
C LYS A 23 -4.88 -13.93 8.61
N VAL A 24 -3.73 -13.93 7.94
CA VAL A 24 -2.65 -14.89 8.21
C VAL A 24 -2.11 -14.67 9.61
N LEU A 25 -1.91 -13.43 10.04
CA LEU A 25 -1.47 -13.09 11.39
C LEU A 25 -2.50 -13.53 12.46
N ASP A 26 -3.78 -13.23 12.22
CA ASP A 26 -4.86 -13.62 13.16
C ASP A 26 -4.92 -15.14 13.32
N ASN A 27 -4.83 -15.90 12.24
CA ASN A 27 -4.80 -17.36 12.29
C ASN A 27 -3.57 -17.87 13.07
N PHE A 28 -2.40 -17.31 12.80
CA PHE A 28 -1.17 -17.66 13.55
C PHE A 28 -1.33 -17.44 15.05
N LEU A 29 -1.85 -16.28 15.46
CA LEU A 29 -2.05 -15.96 16.87
C LEU A 29 -3.00 -16.96 17.56
N VAL A 30 -4.11 -17.30 16.88
CA VAL A 30 -5.07 -18.29 17.37
C VAL A 30 -4.44 -19.69 17.48
N GLU A 31 -3.77 -20.17 16.43
CA GLU A 31 -3.16 -21.51 16.40
C GLU A 31 -1.99 -21.65 17.38
N SER A 32 -1.25 -20.54 17.61
CA SER A 32 -0.16 -20.49 18.60
C SER A 32 -0.64 -20.31 20.04
N GLY A 33 -1.97 -20.14 20.26
CA GLY A 33 -2.55 -19.90 21.57
C GLY A 33 -2.14 -18.56 22.19
N ILE A 34 -1.75 -17.59 21.39
CA ILE A 34 -1.37 -16.24 21.82
C ILE A 34 -2.61 -15.36 21.91
N ASP A 35 -2.95 -14.89 23.12
CA ASP A 35 -4.08 -13.99 23.33
C ASP A 35 -3.76 -12.56 22.89
N ALA A 36 -4.27 -12.17 21.73
CA ALA A 36 -4.21 -10.81 21.22
C ALA A 36 -5.57 -10.08 21.24
N SER A 37 -6.58 -10.60 21.98
CA SER A 37 -7.96 -10.04 22.02
C SER A 37 -8.06 -8.60 22.51
N HIS A 38 -7.00 -8.09 23.13
CA HIS A 38 -6.86 -6.70 23.58
C HIS A 38 -6.40 -5.74 22.50
N LEU A 39 -5.99 -6.26 21.34
CA LEU A 39 -5.56 -5.49 20.17
C LEU A 39 -6.64 -5.53 19.10
N THR A 40 -6.62 -4.52 18.25
CA THR A 40 -7.48 -4.39 17.08
C THR A 40 -6.60 -4.37 15.82
N PRO A 41 -7.13 -4.62 14.63
CA PRO A 41 -6.38 -4.49 13.39
C PRO A 41 -5.62 -3.15 13.28
N LYS A 42 -6.23 -2.05 13.78
CA LYS A 42 -5.62 -0.72 13.82
C LYS A 42 -4.27 -0.68 14.55
N ASP A 43 -4.07 -1.53 15.55
CA ASP A 43 -2.84 -1.53 16.35
C ASP A 43 -1.65 -2.11 15.56
N PHE A 44 -1.93 -2.90 14.51
CA PHE A 44 -0.91 -3.54 13.65
C PHE A 44 -0.58 -2.72 12.40
N VAL A 45 -1.52 -1.92 11.92
CA VAL A 45 -1.36 -1.18 10.67
C VAL A 45 -0.26 -0.13 10.76
N GLY A 46 0.63 -0.15 9.76
CA GLY A 46 1.77 0.76 9.67
C GLY A 46 2.86 0.52 10.71
N SER A 47 2.75 -0.57 11.48
CA SER A 47 3.76 -0.99 12.45
C SER A 47 4.67 -2.05 11.84
N VAL A 48 5.94 -2.03 12.21
CA VAL A 48 6.82 -3.18 11.95
C VAL A 48 6.39 -4.29 12.92
N LEU A 49 5.97 -5.43 12.38
CA LEU A 49 5.42 -6.53 13.19
C LEU A 49 6.35 -6.95 14.33
N LYS A 50 7.67 -6.94 14.10
CA LYS A 50 8.67 -7.23 15.12
C LYS A 50 8.53 -6.32 16.36
N ASP A 51 8.14 -5.07 16.16
CA ASP A 51 8.01 -4.08 17.24
C ASP A 51 6.65 -4.18 17.96
N MET A 52 5.75 -5.03 17.45
CA MET A 52 4.44 -5.26 18.06
C MET A 52 4.45 -6.34 19.14
N TRP A 53 5.42 -7.25 19.15
CA TRP A 53 5.45 -8.37 20.10
C TRP A 53 5.43 -7.96 21.57
N PRO A 54 6.02 -6.85 22.03
CA PRO A 54 5.85 -6.37 23.40
C PRO A 54 4.38 -6.11 23.77
N LYS A 55 3.61 -5.54 22.82
CA LYS A 55 2.18 -5.27 23.03
C LYS A 55 1.36 -6.56 22.98
N VAL A 56 1.68 -7.45 22.04
CA VAL A 56 0.98 -8.74 21.86
C VAL A 56 1.18 -9.63 23.06
N LEU A 57 2.42 -9.80 23.55
CA LEU A 57 2.79 -10.75 24.58
C LEU A 57 2.55 -10.23 26.02
N ARG A 58 2.45 -8.93 26.24
CA ARG A 58 2.21 -8.30 27.57
C ARG A 58 3.13 -8.87 28.66
N ASP A 59 2.52 -9.47 29.67
CA ASP A 59 3.24 -10.04 30.85
C ASP A 59 4.12 -11.25 30.47
N GLU A 60 3.86 -11.89 29.33
CA GLU A 60 4.69 -12.97 28.77
C GLU A 60 5.88 -12.46 27.95
N PHE A 61 6.02 -11.14 27.80
CA PHE A 61 7.08 -10.58 27.00
C PHE A 61 8.45 -10.79 27.63
N THR A 62 9.33 -11.38 26.85
CA THR A 62 10.79 -11.31 26.97
C THR A 62 11.38 -11.18 25.59
N GLU A 63 12.55 -10.61 25.45
CA GLU A 63 13.23 -10.50 24.15
C GLU A 63 13.37 -11.87 23.45
N ALA A 64 13.70 -12.91 24.23
CA ALA A 64 13.84 -14.26 23.71
C ALA A 64 12.51 -14.82 23.23
N ARG A 65 11.41 -14.61 23.98
CA ARG A 65 10.05 -15.04 23.59
C ARG A 65 9.60 -14.31 22.33
N ALA A 66 9.79 -12.98 22.27
CA ALA A 66 9.43 -12.17 21.11
C ALA A 66 10.20 -12.59 19.85
N ALA A 67 11.51 -12.85 19.98
CA ALA A 67 12.30 -13.33 18.86
C ALA A 67 11.83 -14.72 18.36
N GLN A 68 11.49 -15.62 19.28
CA GLN A 68 10.96 -16.94 18.92
C GLN A 68 9.61 -16.84 18.21
N VAL A 69 8.66 -16.09 18.79
CA VAL A 69 7.32 -15.90 18.18
C VAL A 69 7.42 -15.22 16.82
N HIS A 70 8.35 -14.28 16.66
CA HIS A 70 8.59 -13.64 15.37
C HIS A 70 9.08 -14.64 14.32
N GLN A 71 10.04 -15.51 14.69
CA GLN A 71 10.53 -16.54 13.79
C GLN A 71 9.44 -17.57 13.46
N ASP A 72 8.68 -18.01 14.46
CA ASP A 72 7.57 -18.93 14.26
C ASP A 72 6.51 -18.34 13.32
N PHE A 73 6.24 -17.02 13.44
CA PHE A 73 5.34 -16.33 12.51
C PHE A 73 5.92 -16.29 11.08
N LEU A 74 7.20 -15.99 10.91
CA LEU A 74 7.81 -15.99 9.57
C LEU A 74 7.75 -17.37 8.90
N ASP A 75 7.97 -18.43 9.68
CA ASP A 75 7.88 -19.81 9.19
C ASP A 75 6.43 -20.23 8.89
N TYR A 76 5.46 -19.67 9.63
CA TYR A 76 4.03 -19.84 9.37
C TYR A 76 3.60 -19.09 8.11
N ASP A 77 3.91 -17.79 8.01
CA ASP A 77 3.55 -16.92 6.90
C ASP A 77 4.08 -17.46 5.55
N ALA A 78 5.30 -17.99 5.56
CA ALA A 78 5.90 -18.61 4.38
C ALA A 78 5.11 -19.79 3.78
N GLN A 79 4.17 -20.38 4.54
CA GLN A 79 3.31 -21.45 4.05
C GLN A 79 2.09 -20.93 3.28
N PHE A 80 1.84 -19.62 3.34
CA PHE A 80 0.69 -18.96 2.73
C PHE A 80 1.14 -17.91 1.71
N PRO A 81 1.57 -18.34 0.51
CA PRO A 81 1.91 -17.38 -0.54
C PRO A 81 0.70 -16.50 -0.87
N ILE A 82 0.95 -15.21 -1.07
CA ILE A 82 -0.12 -14.23 -1.33
C ILE A 82 -0.82 -14.61 -2.65
N PRO A 83 -2.14 -14.84 -2.63
CA PRO A 83 -2.88 -15.22 -3.83
C PRO A 83 -3.22 -14.00 -4.68
N TYR A 84 -2.21 -13.27 -5.18
CA TYR A 84 -2.39 -12.00 -5.91
C TYR A 84 -3.47 -12.07 -7.00
N LYS A 85 -3.60 -13.23 -7.67
CA LYS A 85 -4.63 -13.44 -8.69
C LYS A 85 -6.07 -13.17 -8.22
N GLU A 86 -6.32 -13.32 -6.92
CA GLU A 86 -7.65 -13.17 -6.32
C GLU A 86 -7.84 -11.81 -5.64
N LEU A 87 -6.77 -11.01 -5.54
CA LEU A 87 -6.74 -9.80 -4.71
C LEU A 87 -6.90 -8.50 -5.49
N LEU A 88 -7.08 -8.53 -6.82
CA LEU A 88 -7.28 -7.30 -7.59
C LEU A 88 -8.51 -6.55 -7.10
N LEU A 89 -8.34 -5.29 -6.75
CA LEU A 89 -9.44 -4.45 -6.31
C LEU A 89 -10.40 -4.13 -7.46
N PRO A 90 -11.70 -4.00 -7.16
CA PRO A 90 -12.71 -3.72 -8.18
C PRO A 90 -12.45 -2.42 -8.94
N GLY A 91 -12.60 -2.46 -10.26
CA GLY A 91 -12.49 -1.29 -11.13
C GLY A 91 -11.07 -0.85 -11.49
N VAL A 92 -10.03 -1.51 -10.95
CA VAL A 92 -8.62 -1.16 -11.21
C VAL A 92 -8.31 -1.17 -12.71
N THR A 93 -8.51 -2.28 -13.39
CA THR A 93 -8.17 -2.42 -14.82
C THR A 93 -8.91 -1.39 -15.69
N ASP A 94 -10.20 -1.17 -15.43
CA ASP A 94 -11.01 -0.20 -16.19
C ASP A 94 -10.55 1.24 -15.95
N ALA A 95 -10.21 1.59 -14.71
CA ALA A 95 -9.69 2.90 -14.38
C ALA A 95 -8.32 3.15 -15.04
N LEU A 96 -7.37 2.21 -14.92
CA LEU A 96 -6.04 2.33 -15.52
C LEU A 96 -6.11 2.46 -17.05
N LYS A 97 -6.97 1.66 -17.69
CA LYS A 97 -7.22 1.77 -19.13
C LYS A 97 -7.71 3.18 -19.50
N THR A 98 -8.71 3.69 -18.77
CA THR A 98 -9.26 5.02 -19.02
C THR A 98 -8.19 6.12 -18.82
N PHE A 99 -7.37 6.03 -17.77
CA PHE A 99 -6.28 7.00 -17.53
C PHE A 99 -5.23 6.96 -18.64
N SER A 100 -4.89 5.76 -19.12
CA SER A 100 -3.97 5.59 -20.27
C SER A 100 -4.54 6.21 -21.54
N GLU A 101 -5.82 5.96 -21.86
CA GLU A 101 -6.51 6.54 -23.03
C GLU A 101 -6.59 8.07 -22.96
N LYS A 102 -6.65 8.65 -21.76
CA LYS A 102 -6.61 10.10 -21.52
C LYS A 102 -5.19 10.68 -21.53
N GLY A 103 -4.17 9.85 -21.68
CA GLY A 103 -2.77 10.27 -21.79
C GLY A 103 -2.10 10.65 -20.48
N TYR A 104 -2.61 10.18 -19.32
CA TYR A 104 -1.89 10.31 -18.07
C TYR A 104 -0.64 9.44 -18.09
N LYS A 105 0.50 10.01 -17.67
CA LYS A 105 1.69 9.22 -17.34
C LYS A 105 1.45 8.49 -16.02
N MET A 106 1.75 7.20 -15.97
CA MET A 106 1.46 6.40 -14.78
C MET A 106 2.68 5.62 -14.31
N ALA A 107 2.84 5.54 -12.98
CA ALA A 107 3.86 4.72 -12.33
C ALA A 107 3.32 4.12 -11.04
N VAL A 108 3.92 2.99 -10.61
CA VAL A 108 3.69 2.41 -9.28
C VAL A 108 4.85 2.78 -8.37
N ALA A 109 4.55 3.15 -7.12
CA ALA A 109 5.51 3.47 -6.07
C ALA A 109 5.07 2.80 -4.76
N SER A 110 5.49 1.55 -4.55
CA SER A 110 5.07 0.70 -3.43
C SER A 110 6.20 0.47 -2.43
N SER A 111 5.85 0.25 -1.16
CA SER A 111 6.80 -0.19 -0.13
C SER A 111 7.20 -1.66 -0.27
N SER A 112 6.52 -2.44 -1.11
CA SER A 112 6.76 -3.86 -1.35
C SER A 112 8.06 -4.11 -2.12
N ARG A 113 8.50 -5.36 -2.12
CA ARG A 113 9.70 -5.78 -2.88
C ARG A 113 9.44 -5.75 -4.37
N ARG A 114 10.52 -5.55 -5.12
CA ARG A 114 10.44 -5.44 -6.58
C ARG A 114 9.80 -6.65 -7.26
N HIS A 115 10.05 -7.86 -6.78
CA HIS A 115 9.46 -9.08 -7.35
C HIS A 115 7.96 -9.18 -7.05
N GLU A 116 7.51 -8.74 -5.88
CA GLU A 116 6.08 -8.72 -5.49
C GLU A 116 5.30 -7.75 -6.38
N ILE A 117 5.84 -6.53 -6.59
CA ILE A 117 5.24 -5.56 -7.50
C ILE A 117 5.16 -6.12 -8.92
N ALA A 118 6.25 -6.75 -9.38
CA ALA A 118 6.28 -7.37 -10.71
C ALA A 118 5.23 -8.47 -10.85
N GLU A 119 5.09 -9.33 -9.84
CA GLU A 119 4.11 -10.42 -9.82
C GLU A 119 2.67 -9.89 -9.90
N VAL A 120 2.32 -8.87 -9.11
CA VAL A 120 0.99 -8.22 -9.18
C VAL A 120 0.72 -7.69 -10.58
N LEU A 121 1.66 -6.90 -11.12
CA LEU A 121 1.48 -6.26 -12.43
C LEU A 121 1.39 -7.26 -13.58
N ASP A 122 2.14 -8.36 -13.51
CA ASP A 122 2.13 -9.40 -14.54
C ASP A 122 0.91 -10.32 -14.41
N THR A 123 0.52 -10.69 -13.20
CA THR A 123 -0.65 -11.56 -12.94
C THR A 123 -1.96 -10.96 -13.47
N HIS A 124 -2.06 -9.64 -13.46
CA HIS A 124 -3.26 -8.91 -13.86
C HIS A 124 -3.14 -8.17 -15.19
N ASP A 125 -2.06 -8.38 -15.94
CA ASP A 125 -1.78 -7.67 -17.20
C ASP A 125 -1.77 -6.14 -17.04
N LEU A 126 -1.40 -5.62 -15.86
CA LEU A 126 -1.41 -4.18 -15.57
C LEU A 126 -0.15 -3.46 -16.01
N ARG A 127 0.97 -4.18 -16.18
CA ARG A 127 2.28 -3.60 -16.53
C ARG A 127 2.23 -2.67 -17.74
N GLN A 128 1.38 -2.97 -18.70
CA GLN A 128 1.23 -2.18 -19.94
C GLN A 128 0.75 -0.74 -19.72
N TYR A 129 0.14 -0.44 -18.54
CA TYR A 129 -0.37 0.88 -18.22
C TYR A 129 0.66 1.78 -17.54
N PHE A 130 1.77 1.21 -17.04
CA PHE A 130 2.77 1.93 -16.26
C PHE A 130 4.07 2.11 -17.05
N GLU A 131 4.66 3.30 -16.98
CA GLU A 131 5.97 3.56 -17.58
C GLU A 131 7.08 2.80 -16.83
N PHE A 132 6.93 2.68 -15.51
CA PHE A 132 7.81 1.92 -14.61
C PHE A 132 7.14 1.70 -13.25
N PHE A 133 7.81 0.94 -12.40
CA PHE A 133 7.50 0.84 -10.98
C PHE A 133 8.78 1.01 -10.12
N LEU A 134 8.58 1.46 -8.88
CA LEU A 134 9.62 1.65 -7.87
C LEU A 134 9.29 0.82 -6.63
N SER A 135 10.32 0.14 -6.10
CA SER A 135 10.25 -0.61 -4.85
C SER A 135 10.88 0.21 -3.73
N GLY A 136 10.08 0.56 -2.73
CA GLY A 136 10.57 1.26 -1.54
C GLY A 136 11.58 0.42 -0.76
N GLN A 137 11.34 -0.89 -0.70
CA GLN A 137 12.20 -1.79 0.06
C GLN A 137 13.54 -2.08 -0.61
N ASP A 138 13.60 -2.19 -1.93
CA ASP A 138 14.80 -2.62 -2.64
C ASP A 138 15.62 -1.45 -3.20
N GLU A 139 15.02 -0.26 -3.37
CA GLU A 139 15.65 0.86 -4.09
C GLU A 139 15.88 2.11 -3.21
N PHE A 140 15.34 2.15 -1.97
CA PHE A 140 15.43 3.32 -1.11
C PHE A 140 15.90 2.95 0.30
N GLU A 141 16.81 3.77 0.87
CA GLU A 141 17.29 3.59 2.24
C GLU A 141 16.21 3.90 3.29
N GLN A 142 15.29 4.79 2.97
CA GLN A 142 14.21 5.21 3.86
C GLN A 142 12.86 4.96 3.21
N SER A 143 12.02 4.22 3.90
CA SER A 143 10.65 3.96 3.52
C SER A 143 9.74 5.18 3.75
N LYS A 144 8.49 5.12 3.26
CA LYS A 144 7.42 6.05 3.64
C LYS A 144 7.35 6.14 5.18
N PRO A 145 7.23 7.32 5.79
CA PRO A 145 6.75 8.58 5.21
C PRO A 145 7.80 9.47 4.52
N ASN A 146 9.03 8.97 4.29
CA ASN A 146 10.00 9.73 3.52
C ASN A 146 9.48 9.92 2.08
N PRO A 147 9.51 11.16 1.52
CA PRO A 147 8.96 11.44 0.20
C PRO A 147 9.82 10.93 -0.98
N ALA A 148 10.99 10.35 -0.72
CA ALA A 148 11.98 10.03 -1.74
C ALA A 148 11.42 9.20 -2.91
N ILE A 149 10.59 8.19 -2.62
CA ILE A 149 10.02 7.33 -3.66
C ILE A 149 9.09 8.11 -4.60
N TYR A 150 8.26 9.02 -4.06
CA TYR A 150 7.36 9.84 -4.87
C TYR A 150 8.10 10.93 -5.64
N LEU A 151 9.11 11.57 -5.03
CA LEU A 151 9.99 12.51 -5.72
C LEU A 151 10.73 11.84 -6.88
N ALA A 152 11.23 10.62 -6.66
CA ALA A 152 11.87 9.84 -7.71
C ALA A 152 10.90 9.46 -8.83
N ALA A 153 9.66 9.08 -8.50
CA ALA A 153 8.63 8.78 -9.48
C ALA A 153 8.30 10.00 -10.35
N MET A 154 8.05 11.16 -9.74
CA MET A 154 7.79 12.41 -10.45
C MET A 154 8.96 12.84 -11.32
N GLY A 155 10.19 12.75 -10.81
CA GLY A 155 11.40 13.05 -11.57
C GLY A 155 11.56 12.18 -12.81
N LYS A 156 11.31 10.86 -12.68
CA LYS A 156 11.35 9.91 -13.82
C LYS A 156 10.23 10.17 -14.84
N LEU A 157 9.03 10.53 -14.38
CA LEU A 157 7.91 10.90 -15.28
C LEU A 157 8.10 12.28 -15.92
N GLY A 158 9.04 13.09 -15.43
CA GLY A 158 9.28 14.45 -15.92
C GLY A 158 8.10 15.38 -15.69
N VAL A 159 7.53 15.33 -14.46
CA VAL A 159 6.38 16.15 -14.05
C VAL A 159 6.67 16.86 -12.74
N GLU A 160 6.00 18.00 -12.52
CA GLU A 160 6.08 18.74 -11.27
C GLU A 160 5.12 18.15 -10.22
N PRO A 161 5.40 18.32 -8.92
CA PRO A 161 4.50 17.86 -7.86
C PRO A 161 3.06 18.40 -8.01
N SER A 162 2.90 19.65 -8.41
CA SER A 162 1.58 20.29 -8.62
C SER A 162 0.78 19.69 -9.78
N GLU A 163 1.45 18.96 -10.68
CA GLU A 163 0.88 18.29 -11.85
C GLU A 163 0.67 16.78 -11.59
N THR A 164 0.94 16.31 -10.37
CA THR A 164 0.90 14.89 -10.00
C THR A 164 -0.23 14.62 -9.02
N LEU A 165 -0.99 13.60 -9.32
CA LEU A 165 -1.91 12.94 -8.39
C LEU A 165 -1.24 11.67 -7.84
N ILE A 166 -1.23 11.52 -6.53
CA ILE A 166 -0.86 10.27 -5.87
C ILE A 166 -2.13 9.61 -5.37
N ILE A 167 -2.29 8.30 -5.60
CA ILE A 167 -3.38 7.51 -5.04
C ILE A 167 -2.77 6.53 -4.04
N GLU A 168 -3.23 6.60 -2.80
CA GLU A 168 -2.69 5.94 -1.62
C GLU A 168 -3.83 5.46 -0.71
N ASP A 169 -3.51 4.60 0.27
CA ASP A 169 -4.46 4.18 1.31
C ASP A 169 -3.88 4.33 2.71
N SER A 170 -2.55 4.24 2.85
CA SER A 170 -1.85 4.17 4.12
C SER A 170 -1.55 5.55 4.72
N HIS A 171 -1.47 5.61 6.07
CA HIS A 171 -1.09 6.84 6.78
C HIS A 171 0.29 7.36 6.33
N TYR A 172 1.29 6.49 6.31
CA TYR A 172 2.66 6.88 5.97
C TYR A 172 2.85 7.21 4.49
N GLY A 173 2.11 6.54 3.61
CA GLY A 173 2.13 6.87 2.19
C GLY A 173 1.49 8.21 1.87
N ILE A 174 0.37 8.53 2.53
CA ILE A 174 -0.26 9.86 2.42
C ILE A 174 0.71 10.94 2.91
N MET A 175 1.35 10.75 4.07
CA MET A 175 2.37 11.68 4.57
C MET A 175 3.51 11.86 3.57
N ALA A 176 4.03 10.78 2.99
CA ALA A 176 5.09 10.84 1.99
C ALA A 176 4.68 11.62 0.73
N GLY A 177 3.47 11.36 0.21
CA GLY A 177 2.92 12.08 -0.93
C GLY A 177 2.72 13.57 -0.66
N LYS A 178 2.21 13.92 0.52
CA LYS A 178 2.07 15.33 0.95
C LYS A 178 3.43 16.00 1.13
N ALA A 179 4.40 15.31 1.73
CA ALA A 179 5.77 15.82 1.88
C ALA A 179 6.47 16.00 0.52
N ALA A 180 6.13 15.20 -0.48
CA ALA A 180 6.59 15.36 -1.86
C ALA A 180 5.94 16.56 -2.60
N GLY A 181 4.94 17.22 -2.02
CA GLY A 181 4.24 18.37 -2.58
C GLY A 181 3.15 18.03 -3.60
N ALA A 182 2.79 16.77 -3.75
CA ALA A 182 1.75 16.33 -4.66
C ALA A 182 0.34 16.44 -4.07
N THR A 183 -0.68 16.35 -4.94
CA THR A 183 -2.05 16.11 -4.50
C THR A 183 -2.20 14.61 -4.18
N VAL A 184 -2.77 14.30 -3.01
CA VAL A 184 -2.96 12.91 -2.57
C VAL A 184 -4.45 12.62 -2.41
N TRP A 185 -4.94 11.61 -3.13
CA TRP A 185 -6.26 11.04 -2.91
C TRP A 185 -6.12 9.70 -2.20
N ALA A 186 -6.86 9.53 -1.11
CA ALA A 186 -6.83 8.31 -0.33
C ALA A 186 -7.98 7.38 -0.74
N VAL A 187 -7.65 6.12 -1.04
CA VAL A 187 -8.62 5.02 -1.00
C VAL A 187 -9.01 4.85 0.46
N LYS A 188 -10.29 5.02 0.74
CA LYS A 188 -10.78 5.07 2.11
C LYS A 188 -10.63 3.73 2.81
N ASP A 189 -9.95 3.76 3.93
CA ASP A 189 -9.91 2.62 4.83
C ASP A 189 -11.25 2.46 5.57
N ASN A 190 -11.89 1.31 5.35
CA ASN A 190 -13.14 0.92 6.00
C ASN A 190 -12.95 -0.24 6.99
N TYR A 191 -11.71 -0.70 7.21
CA TYR A 191 -11.44 -1.91 7.98
C TYR A 191 -10.45 -1.70 9.13
N PHE A 192 -9.32 -1.04 8.88
CA PHE A 192 -8.21 -0.95 9.83
C PHE A 192 -8.29 0.28 10.74
N GLY A 193 -9.07 1.29 10.41
CA GLY A 193 -9.15 2.57 11.13
C GLY A 193 -7.89 3.42 10.95
N ILE A 194 -7.30 3.39 9.76
CA ILE A 194 -6.11 4.16 9.40
C ILE A 194 -6.42 5.66 9.47
N ASN A 195 -5.51 6.43 10.05
CA ASN A 195 -5.60 7.89 9.98
C ASN A 195 -5.19 8.39 8.59
N GLN A 196 -6.16 8.85 7.81
CA GLN A 196 -5.99 9.36 6.45
C GLN A 196 -6.30 10.87 6.33
N GLU A 197 -6.42 11.61 7.45
CA GLU A 197 -6.88 13.01 7.48
C GLU A 197 -6.06 13.99 6.63
N GLN A 198 -4.80 13.68 6.32
CA GLN A 198 -3.93 14.51 5.50
C GLN A 198 -4.18 14.40 4.00
N ALA A 199 -5.00 13.43 3.56
CA ALA A 199 -5.36 13.30 2.16
C ALA A 199 -6.18 14.51 1.68
N ASP A 200 -5.97 14.94 0.45
CA ASP A 200 -6.72 16.05 -0.15
C ASP A 200 -8.15 15.63 -0.53
N ARG A 201 -8.37 14.33 -0.72
CA ARG A 201 -9.68 13.75 -1.05
C ARG A 201 -9.73 12.28 -0.68
N PHE A 202 -10.94 11.80 -0.38
CA PHE A 202 -11.24 10.37 -0.21
C PHE A 202 -11.99 9.84 -1.43
N ILE A 203 -11.67 8.62 -1.81
CA ILE A 203 -12.34 7.82 -2.83
C ILE A 203 -12.60 6.42 -2.26
N GLU A 204 -13.67 5.77 -2.66
CA GLU A 204 -13.92 4.38 -2.23
C GLU A 204 -13.16 3.39 -3.14
N THR A 205 -13.03 3.72 -4.43
CA THR A 205 -12.38 2.89 -5.45
C THR A 205 -11.69 3.73 -6.52
N LEU A 206 -10.86 3.11 -7.35
CA LEU A 206 -10.30 3.78 -8.54
C LEU A 206 -11.37 4.19 -9.56
N THR A 207 -12.58 3.57 -9.52
CA THR A 207 -13.71 4.01 -10.34
C THR A 207 -14.14 5.43 -9.98
N ASP A 208 -14.10 5.78 -8.69
CA ASP A 208 -14.43 7.15 -8.25
C ASP A 208 -13.37 8.14 -8.74
N ALA A 209 -12.08 7.77 -8.65
CA ALA A 209 -11.01 8.60 -9.21
C ALA A 209 -11.20 8.86 -10.70
N LYS A 210 -11.55 7.81 -11.46
CA LYS A 210 -11.85 7.90 -12.89
C LYS A 210 -12.98 8.90 -13.18
N ASN A 211 -14.09 8.80 -12.44
CA ASN A 211 -15.25 9.67 -12.62
C ASN A 211 -14.93 11.14 -12.27
N LEU A 212 -14.27 11.36 -11.14
CA LEU A 212 -13.88 12.70 -10.67
C LEU A 212 -12.89 13.40 -11.62
N LEU A 213 -11.96 12.66 -12.20
CA LEU A 213 -11.02 13.21 -13.18
C LEU A 213 -11.71 13.52 -14.52
N ALA A 214 -12.76 12.77 -14.88
CA ALA A 214 -13.56 13.07 -16.07
C ALA A 214 -14.41 14.34 -15.92
N GLU A 215 -14.93 14.63 -14.73
CA GLU A 215 -15.73 15.82 -14.45
C GLU A 215 -14.89 17.11 -14.37
N SER A 216 -13.57 16.98 -14.21
CA SER A 216 -12.65 18.11 -14.03
C SER A 216 -12.05 18.64 -15.35
N GLU A 217 -12.44 18.09 -16.47
CA GLU A 217 -12.05 18.48 -17.84
C GLU A 217 -13.07 19.44 -18.46
#